data_14bf73801cdf9ab552ad18fbc27fbfb3
#
_entry.id   14bf73801cdf9ab552ad18fbc27fbfb3
#
_cell.length_a   1.000
_cell.length_b   1.000
_cell.length_c   1.000
_cell.angle_alpha   90.00
_cell.angle_beta   90.00
_cell.angle_gamma   90.00
#
_symmetry.space_group_name_H-M   'P 1'
#
loop_
_entity.id
_entity.type
_entity.pdbx_description
1 polymer ?
#
loop_
_entity_poly.entity_id
_entity_poly.type
_entity_poly.pdbx_seq_one_letter_code
_entity_poly.pdbx_strand_id
1 'polypeptide(L)'
;MVKPLWVLAVALAGAGVVGAEGPGTGRNTPHEALKAYAAMDYTLAGKLARQIPDTPEGQLVAGLCDLYDRSRQDIGRGQLTLAELFYNEKMPLDYRLEAGVALARTAQLMKERRELYGDAGDRYDHEKIFRKVMAMAPGSSAARNAFLYLIRERLEDPAQQEAAFEELETFLRDFSGDPKLLPPIHLLAEYEYIRLKNDYKTAARHLQEGYEIGFANPSENRSGLFRLAFLYHKKIGDKPLAVKYYKEYLERYPYSGQAAVAQRFLEELGEGGK
;
A
#
# COMPACT_ATOMS: atom_id res chain seq x y z
N MET A 1 7.66 -14.61 -1.08
CA MET A 1 6.59 -14.70 -0.05
C MET A 1 5.81 -13.40 -0.10
N VAL A 2 4.63 -13.38 -0.74
CA VAL A 2 3.76 -12.20 -0.84
C VAL A 2 3.14 -11.99 0.53
N LYS A 3 3.51 -10.88 1.21
CA LYS A 3 2.85 -10.49 2.47
C LYS A 3 1.40 -10.14 2.15
N PRO A 4 0.41 -10.66 2.91
CA PRO A 4 -0.99 -10.31 2.70
C PRO A 4 -1.19 -8.81 2.92
N LEU A 5 -2.14 -8.26 2.18
CA LEU A 5 -2.56 -6.85 2.22
C LEU A 5 -2.88 -6.41 3.67
N TRP A 6 -1.93 -5.74 4.32
CA TRP A 6 -2.11 -5.06 5.62
C TRP A 6 -3.09 -3.89 5.55
N VAL A 7 -3.63 -3.57 4.38
CA VAL A 7 -4.39 -2.36 4.10
C VAL A 7 -5.84 -2.44 4.54
N LEU A 8 -6.44 -3.65 4.57
CA LEU A 8 -7.85 -3.79 5.00
C LEU A 8 -8.07 -3.50 6.48
N ALA A 9 -7.12 -3.81 7.35
CA ALA A 9 -7.28 -3.62 8.80
C ALA A 9 -7.30 -2.15 9.23
N VAL A 10 -6.65 -1.25 8.46
CA VAL A 10 -6.56 0.18 8.78
C VAL A 10 -7.73 0.96 8.18
N ALA A 11 -8.20 0.62 6.98
CA ALA A 11 -9.32 1.31 6.34
C ALA A 11 -10.66 1.03 7.03
N LEU A 12 -10.88 -0.19 7.53
CA LEU A 12 -12.10 -0.55 8.24
C LEU A 12 -12.13 -0.13 9.71
N ALA A 13 -10.98 0.11 10.34
CA ALA A 13 -10.88 0.67 11.69
C ALA A 13 -11.08 2.20 11.71
N GLY A 14 -10.89 2.88 10.59
CA GLY A 14 -11.09 4.33 10.45
C GLY A 14 -12.50 4.75 10.00
N ALA A 15 -13.27 3.86 9.41
CA ALA A 15 -14.69 4.09 9.16
C ALA A 15 -15.45 3.83 10.45
N GLY A 16 -15.68 4.88 11.24
CA GLY A 16 -16.49 4.84 12.46
C GLY A 16 -17.93 4.43 12.15
N VAL A 17 -18.17 3.13 11.98
CA VAL A 17 -19.51 2.56 12.08
C VAL A 17 -19.84 2.43 13.55
N VAL A 18 -20.16 3.56 14.18
CA VAL A 18 -20.94 3.58 15.41
C VAL A 18 -22.40 3.35 14.99
N GLY A 19 -22.74 2.11 14.71
CA GLY A 19 -24.12 1.66 14.63
C GLY A 19 -24.68 1.54 16.02
N ALA A 20 -25.78 2.24 16.31
CA ALA A 20 -26.52 2.19 17.54
C ALA A 20 -26.79 0.75 17.97
N GLU A 21 -26.33 0.37 19.15
CA GLU A 21 -26.65 -0.87 19.81
C GLU A 21 -28.15 -0.89 20.17
N GLY A 22 -28.94 -1.64 19.40
CA GLY A 22 -30.24 -2.12 19.84
C GLY A 22 -30.07 -3.45 20.62
N PRO A 23 -30.79 -3.70 21.72
CA PRO A 23 -30.69 -4.96 22.45
C PRO A 23 -31.41 -6.08 21.69
N GLY A 24 -30.65 -6.85 20.90
CA GLY A 24 -31.15 -8.00 20.17
C GLY A 24 -30.05 -9.04 20.02
N THR A 25 -30.29 -10.21 20.53
CA THR A 25 -29.50 -11.45 20.60
C THR A 25 -29.07 -11.99 19.23
N GLY A 26 -28.34 -11.22 18.43
CA GLY A 26 -27.68 -11.64 17.19
C GLY A 26 -26.22 -11.23 17.29
N ARG A 27 -25.30 -12.22 17.32
CA ARG A 27 -23.86 -11.98 17.18
C ARG A 27 -23.63 -11.07 16.00
N ASN A 28 -22.82 -10.06 16.15
CA ASN A 28 -22.46 -9.08 15.11
C ASN A 28 -21.52 -9.76 14.07
N THR A 29 -22.06 -10.76 13.37
CA THR A 29 -21.35 -11.67 12.47
C THR A 29 -20.57 -10.95 11.35
N PRO A 30 -21.05 -9.83 10.74
CA PRO A 30 -20.28 -9.06 9.77
C PRO A 30 -18.97 -8.54 10.35
N HIS A 31 -19.03 -7.89 11.53
CA HIS A 31 -17.85 -7.37 12.21
C HIS A 31 -16.89 -8.47 12.64
N GLU A 32 -17.41 -9.59 13.12
CA GLU A 32 -16.61 -10.76 13.51
C GLU A 32 -15.89 -11.37 12.31
N ALA A 33 -16.53 -11.45 11.14
CA ALA A 33 -15.90 -11.96 9.92
C ALA A 33 -14.72 -11.08 9.47
N LEU A 34 -14.91 -9.76 9.44
CA LEU A 34 -13.85 -8.80 9.13
C LEU A 34 -12.71 -8.84 10.15
N LYS A 35 -13.03 -8.94 11.43
CA LYS A 35 -12.03 -9.06 12.51
C LYS A 35 -11.21 -10.33 12.40
N ALA A 36 -11.84 -11.48 12.14
CA ALA A 36 -11.16 -12.74 11.92
C ALA A 36 -10.23 -12.67 10.68
N TYR A 37 -10.70 -12.05 9.60
CA TYR A 37 -9.87 -11.83 8.41
C TYR A 37 -8.66 -10.95 8.71
N ALA A 38 -8.84 -9.84 9.43
CA ALA A 38 -7.76 -8.95 9.83
C ALA A 38 -6.73 -9.65 10.76
N ALA A 39 -7.18 -10.60 11.58
CA ALA A 39 -6.33 -11.46 12.39
C ALA A 39 -5.67 -12.62 11.60
N MET A 40 -5.88 -12.68 10.28
CA MET A 40 -5.40 -13.76 9.40
C MET A 40 -5.97 -15.15 9.72
N ASP A 41 -7.04 -15.23 10.48
CA ASP A 41 -7.81 -16.47 10.67
C ASP A 41 -8.81 -16.66 9.52
N TYR A 42 -8.28 -17.00 8.36
CA TYR A 42 -9.06 -17.13 7.11
C TYR A 42 -10.11 -18.25 7.20
N THR A 43 -9.85 -19.29 8.02
CA THR A 43 -10.79 -20.40 8.22
C THR A 43 -12.03 -19.93 8.98
N LEU A 44 -11.85 -19.21 10.09
CA LEU A 44 -12.95 -18.63 10.85
C LEU A 44 -13.66 -17.52 10.03
N ALA A 45 -12.89 -16.62 9.43
CA ALA A 45 -13.42 -15.53 8.61
C ALA A 45 -14.32 -16.07 7.48
N GLY A 46 -13.85 -17.06 6.72
CA GLY A 46 -14.62 -17.68 5.65
C GLY A 46 -15.87 -18.43 6.14
N LYS A 47 -15.80 -19.06 7.33
CA LYS A 47 -16.98 -19.69 7.95
C LYS A 47 -18.04 -18.65 8.34
N LEU A 48 -17.63 -17.55 8.95
CA LEU A 48 -18.54 -16.47 9.35
C LEU A 48 -19.13 -15.74 8.11
N ALA A 49 -18.32 -15.45 7.13
CA ALA A 49 -18.75 -14.80 5.89
C ALA A 49 -19.84 -15.60 5.15
N ARG A 50 -19.73 -16.93 5.10
CA ARG A 50 -20.73 -17.79 4.46
C ARG A 50 -22.05 -17.90 5.23
N GLN A 51 -22.13 -17.37 6.47
CA GLN A 51 -23.40 -17.24 7.20
C GLN A 51 -24.16 -15.97 6.84
N ILE A 52 -23.52 -15.03 6.14
CA ILE A 52 -24.08 -13.73 5.72
C ILE A 52 -23.81 -13.46 4.24
N PRO A 53 -24.15 -14.40 3.33
CA PRO A 53 -23.72 -14.34 1.91
C PRO A 53 -24.29 -13.15 1.14
N ASP A 54 -25.41 -12.60 1.59
CA ASP A 54 -26.11 -11.50 0.92
C ASP A 54 -25.63 -10.10 1.40
N THR A 55 -24.69 -10.06 2.38
CA THR A 55 -24.15 -8.81 2.88
C THR A 55 -22.86 -8.44 2.14
N PRO A 56 -22.54 -7.13 1.97
CA PRO A 56 -21.28 -6.70 1.36
C PRO A 56 -20.05 -7.25 2.08
N GLU A 57 -20.09 -7.29 3.42
CA GLU A 57 -19.03 -7.85 4.27
C GLU A 57 -18.83 -9.34 4.00
N GLY A 58 -19.93 -10.09 3.96
CA GLY A 58 -19.90 -11.52 3.69
C GLY A 58 -19.30 -11.83 2.33
N GLN A 59 -19.73 -11.13 1.30
CA GLN A 59 -19.21 -11.30 -0.06
C GLN A 59 -17.73 -10.93 -0.14
N LEU A 60 -17.33 -9.78 0.43
CA LEU A 60 -15.93 -9.35 0.43
C LEU A 60 -15.04 -10.38 1.14
N VAL A 61 -15.38 -10.73 2.39
CA VAL A 61 -14.56 -11.65 3.20
C VAL A 61 -14.54 -13.05 2.60
N ALA A 62 -15.66 -13.56 2.07
CA ALA A 62 -15.70 -14.87 1.41
C ALA A 62 -14.80 -14.88 0.17
N GLY A 63 -14.91 -13.88 -0.70
CA GLY A 63 -14.05 -13.75 -1.88
C GLY A 63 -12.57 -13.67 -1.53
N LEU A 64 -12.21 -12.87 -0.55
CA LEU A 64 -10.83 -12.75 -0.06
C LEU A 64 -10.30 -14.05 0.56
N CYS A 65 -11.12 -14.78 1.34
CA CYS A 65 -10.73 -16.07 1.90
C CYS A 65 -10.52 -17.11 0.79
N ASP A 66 -11.37 -17.14 -0.23
CA ASP A 66 -11.19 -18.04 -1.36
C ASP A 66 -9.90 -17.74 -2.15
N LEU A 67 -9.43 -16.48 -2.16
CA LEU A 67 -8.14 -16.12 -2.76
C LEU A 67 -6.93 -16.48 -1.90
N TYR A 68 -7.00 -16.31 -0.58
CA TYR A 68 -5.82 -16.28 0.29
C TYR A 68 -5.73 -17.41 1.32
N ASP A 69 -6.80 -18.15 1.59
CA ASP A 69 -6.74 -19.33 2.45
C ASP A 69 -6.04 -20.50 1.72
N ARG A 70 -4.79 -20.74 2.08
CA ARG A 70 -3.97 -21.78 1.46
C ARG A 70 -4.54 -23.19 1.59
N SER A 71 -5.37 -23.44 2.62
CA SER A 71 -5.95 -24.74 2.89
C SER A 71 -7.19 -25.03 2.05
N ARG A 72 -7.84 -23.97 1.55
CA ARG A 72 -9.12 -24.06 0.82
C ARG A 72 -9.17 -23.08 -0.37
N GLN A 73 -8.02 -22.78 -0.95
CA GLN A 73 -7.91 -21.81 -2.03
C GLN A 73 -8.74 -22.22 -3.24
N ASP A 74 -9.65 -21.32 -3.64
CA ASP A 74 -10.41 -21.40 -4.87
C ASP A 74 -10.38 -20.03 -5.56
N ILE A 75 -9.30 -19.80 -6.29
CA ILE A 75 -9.04 -18.50 -6.94
C ILE A 75 -10.18 -18.13 -7.91
N GLY A 76 -10.69 -19.09 -8.67
CA GLY A 76 -11.76 -18.84 -9.64
C GLY A 76 -13.05 -18.36 -8.97
N ARG A 77 -13.46 -19.01 -7.88
CA ARG A 77 -14.63 -18.60 -7.10
C ARG A 77 -14.39 -17.27 -6.40
N GLY A 78 -13.21 -17.07 -5.79
CA GLY A 78 -12.85 -15.81 -5.14
C GLY A 78 -12.91 -14.63 -6.10
N GLN A 79 -12.34 -14.78 -7.30
CA GLN A 79 -12.41 -13.76 -8.34
C GLN A 79 -13.86 -13.47 -8.80
N LEU A 80 -14.70 -14.51 -8.96
CA LEU A 80 -16.09 -14.34 -9.35
C LEU A 80 -16.87 -13.56 -8.29
N THR A 81 -16.77 -13.96 -7.02
CA THR A 81 -17.44 -13.27 -5.90
C THR A 81 -17.01 -11.79 -5.80
N LEU A 82 -15.71 -11.51 -5.92
CA LEU A 82 -15.22 -10.13 -5.87
C LEU A 82 -15.63 -9.32 -7.11
N ALA A 83 -15.72 -9.95 -8.29
CA ALA A 83 -16.21 -9.28 -9.49
C ALA A 83 -17.71 -8.93 -9.36
N GLU A 84 -18.53 -9.85 -8.86
CA GLU A 84 -19.93 -9.59 -8.59
C GLU A 84 -20.11 -8.41 -7.63
N LEU A 85 -19.35 -8.38 -6.53
CA LEU A 85 -19.37 -7.28 -5.58
C LEU A 85 -18.89 -5.96 -6.20
N PHE A 86 -17.80 -5.96 -6.95
CA PHE A 86 -17.23 -4.76 -7.56
C PHE A 86 -18.15 -4.10 -8.59
N TYR A 87 -18.80 -4.91 -9.43
CA TYR A 87 -19.67 -4.41 -10.51
C TYR A 87 -21.11 -4.14 -10.06
N ASN A 88 -21.51 -4.57 -8.87
CA ASN A 88 -22.86 -4.33 -8.36
C ASN A 88 -22.99 -2.92 -7.78
N GLU A 89 -23.59 -2.02 -8.55
CA GLU A 89 -23.76 -0.61 -8.16
C GLU A 89 -24.67 -0.40 -6.94
N LYS A 90 -25.45 -1.40 -6.53
CA LYS A 90 -26.29 -1.35 -5.34
C LYS A 90 -25.47 -1.56 -4.04
N MET A 91 -24.27 -2.09 -4.15
CA MET A 91 -23.38 -2.30 -2.99
C MET A 91 -22.68 -1.00 -2.58
N PRO A 92 -22.38 -0.83 -1.28
CA PRO A 92 -21.66 0.34 -0.80
C PRO A 92 -20.30 0.50 -1.48
N LEU A 93 -19.93 1.75 -1.78
CA LEU A 93 -18.75 2.08 -2.56
C LEU A 93 -17.48 1.49 -1.96
N ASP A 94 -17.29 1.59 -0.64
CA ASP A 94 -16.06 1.11 0.03
C ASP A 94 -15.80 -0.38 -0.20
N TYR A 95 -16.83 -1.22 -0.10
CA TYR A 95 -16.71 -2.67 -0.37
C TYR A 95 -16.42 -2.95 -1.83
N ARG A 96 -17.03 -2.20 -2.74
CA ARG A 96 -16.75 -2.30 -4.18
C ARG A 96 -15.32 -1.95 -4.51
N LEU A 97 -14.79 -0.89 -3.93
CA LEU A 97 -13.40 -0.45 -4.14
C LEU A 97 -12.40 -1.51 -3.67
N GLU A 98 -12.58 -2.05 -2.46
CA GLU A 98 -11.72 -3.11 -1.93
C GLU A 98 -11.80 -4.40 -2.75
N ALA A 99 -13.00 -4.79 -3.17
CA ALA A 99 -13.20 -5.93 -4.06
C ALA A 99 -12.49 -5.72 -5.42
N GLY A 100 -12.59 -4.53 -5.98
CA GLY A 100 -11.92 -4.17 -7.24
C GLY A 100 -10.39 -4.23 -7.13
N VAL A 101 -9.81 -3.70 -6.06
CA VAL A 101 -8.35 -3.79 -5.81
C VAL A 101 -7.90 -5.24 -5.67
N ALA A 102 -8.62 -6.06 -4.89
CA ALA A 102 -8.28 -7.47 -4.67
C ALA A 102 -8.41 -8.30 -5.96
N LEU A 103 -9.47 -8.09 -6.72
CA LEU A 103 -9.72 -8.74 -8.02
C LEU A 103 -8.60 -8.41 -9.01
N ALA A 104 -8.31 -7.12 -9.20
CA ALA A 104 -7.27 -6.67 -10.12
C ALA A 104 -5.90 -7.18 -9.71
N ARG A 105 -5.54 -7.09 -8.43
CA ARG A 105 -4.26 -7.59 -7.94
C ARG A 105 -4.08 -9.09 -8.15
N THR A 106 -5.15 -9.87 -7.95
CA THR A 106 -5.11 -11.32 -8.19
C THR A 106 -4.93 -11.62 -9.67
N ALA A 107 -5.68 -10.93 -10.56
CA ALA A 107 -5.52 -11.09 -12.00
C ALA A 107 -4.10 -10.73 -12.47
N GLN A 108 -3.53 -9.63 -11.97
CA GLN A 108 -2.16 -9.23 -12.23
C GLN A 108 -1.15 -10.32 -11.83
N LEU A 109 -1.25 -10.84 -10.59
CA LEU A 109 -0.36 -11.90 -10.10
C LEU A 109 -0.47 -13.20 -10.90
N MET A 110 -1.66 -13.55 -11.37
CA MET A 110 -1.85 -14.74 -12.22
C MET A 110 -1.23 -14.54 -13.60
N LYS A 111 -1.34 -13.33 -14.15
CA LYS A 111 -0.70 -12.97 -15.41
C LYS A 111 0.83 -12.96 -15.28
N GLU A 112 1.38 -12.41 -14.20
CA GLU A 112 2.81 -12.45 -13.86
C GLU A 112 3.36 -13.89 -13.73
N ARG A 113 2.49 -14.84 -13.36
CA ARG A 113 2.83 -16.26 -13.13
C ARG A 113 2.08 -17.18 -14.09
N ARG A 114 2.09 -16.81 -15.36
CA ARG A 114 1.36 -17.53 -16.41
C ARG A 114 1.77 -19.01 -16.50
N GLU A 115 3.02 -19.34 -16.16
CA GLU A 115 3.51 -20.71 -16.10
C GLU A 115 2.76 -21.60 -15.09
N LEU A 116 2.16 -21.01 -14.06
CA LEU A 116 1.39 -21.72 -13.01
C LEU A 116 -0.13 -21.69 -13.28
N TYR A 117 -0.62 -20.62 -13.85
CA TYR A 117 -2.06 -20.35 -13.96
C TYR A 117 -2.61 -20.38 -15.39
N GLY A 118 -1.72 -20.54 -16.40
CA GLY A 118 -2.12 -20.50 -17.80
C GLY A 118 -2.84 -19.21 -18.16
N ASP A 119 -3.91 -19.32 -18.92
CA ASP A 119 -4.72 -18.17 -19.39
C ASP A 119 -5.77 -17.68 -18.34
N ALA A 120 -5.80 -18.27 -17.17
CA ALA A 120 -6.76 -17.85 -16.12
C ALA A 120 -6.51 -16.41 -15.65
N GLY A 121 -5.27 -15.87 -15.76
CA GLY A 121 -4.95 -14.48 -15.50
C GLY A 121 -5.55 -13.49 -16.51
N ASP A 122 -5.90 -13.93 -17.69
CA ASP A 122 -6.45 -13.09 -18.75
C ASP A 122 -7.98 -12.88 -18.60
N ARG A 123 -8.62 -13.57 -17.66
CA ARG A 123 -10.08 -13.46 -17.42
C ARG A 123 -10.52 -12.05 -17.03
N TYR A 124 -9.69 -11.34 -16.30
CA TYR A 124 -9.95 -9.97 -15.85
C TYR A 124 -8.80 -9.05 -16.24
N ASP A 125 -9.13 -7.97 -16.92
CA ASP A 125 -8.18 -6.90 -17.26
C ASP A 125 -7.87 -6.09 -16.01
N HIS A 126 -6.78 -6.40 -15.34
CA HIS A 126 -6.38 -5.77 -14.09
C HIS A 126 -6.13 -4.27 -14.25
N GLU A 127 -5.55 -3.83 -15.37
CA GLU A 127 -5.31 -2.41 -15.63
C GLU A 127 -6.63 -1.63 -15.70
N LYS A 128 -7.60 -2.12 -16.46
CA LYS A 128 -8.93 -1.49 -16.53
C LYS A 128 -9.62 -1.44 -15.17
N ILE A 129 -9.49 -2.49 -14.36
CA ILE A 129 -10.09 -2.53 -13.02
C ILE A 129 -9.40 -1.54 -12.10
N PHE A 130 -8.08 -1.47 -12.08
CA PHE A 130 -7.34 -0.48 -11.28
C PHE A 130 -7.73 0.95 -11.68
N ARG A 131 -7.75 1.27 -12.98
CA ARG A 131 -8.17 2.59 -13.46
C ARG A 131 -9.62 2.91 -13.09
N LYS A 132 -10.53 1.92 -13.13
CA LYS A 132 -11.91 2.10 -12.68
C LYS A 132 -11.99 2.39 -11.18
N VAL A 133 -11.24 1.67 -10.33
CA VAL A 133 -11.16 1.94 -8.88
C VAL A 133 -10.67 3.36 -8.63
N MET A 134 -9.61 3.80 -9.31
CA MET A 134 -9.07 5.15 -9.19
C MET A 134 -10.09 6.22 -9.60
N ALA A 135 -10.84 5.98 -10.68
CA ALA A 135 -11.86 6.91 -11.17
C ALA A 135 -13.11 6.97 -10.25
N MET A 136 -13.47 5.86 -9.60
CA MET A 136 -14.63 5.82 -8.69
C MET A 136 -14.41 6.63 -7.40
N ALA A 137 -13.18 6.70 -6.90
CA ALA A 137 -12.85 7.42 -5.67
C ALA A 137 -11.38 7.92 -5.67
N PRO A 138 -11.04 8.98 -6.43
CA PRO A 138 -9.66 9.38 -6.71
C PRO A 138 -8.80 9.67 -5.48
N GLY A 139 -9.40 10.18 -4.38
CA GLY A 139 -8.69 10.50 -3.13
C GLY A 139 -8.69 9.38 -2.09
N SER A 140 -9.14 8.17 -2.43
CA SER A 140 -9.26 7.06 -1.47
C SER A 140 -7.97 6.25 -1.30
N SER A 141 -7.89 5.49 -0.21
CA SER A 141 -6.83 4.49 0.00
C SER A 141 -6.85 3.39 -1.07
N ALA A 142 -8.04 3.03 -1.55
CA ALA A 142 -8.19 2.06 -2.63
C ALA A 142 -7.60 2.58 -3.96
N ALA A 143 -7.86 3.85 -4.30
CA ALA A 143 -7.24 4.48 -5.47
C ALA A 143 -5.72 4.53 -5.37
N ARG A 144 -5.18 4.92 -4.20
CA ARG A 144 -3.74 4.91 -3.94
C ARG A 144 -3.15 3.50 -4.09
N ASN A 145 -3.82 2.47 -3.58
CA ASN A 145 -3.36 1.09 -3.71
C ASN A 145 -3.41 0.59 -5.16
N ALA A 146 -4.50 0.88 -5.86
CA ALA A 146 -4.64 0.57 -7.28
C ALA A 146 -3.52 1.22 -8.10
N PHE A 147 -3.22 2.49 -7.83
CA PHE A 147 -2.12 3.20 -8.46
C PHE A 147 -0.76 2.55 -8.18
N LEU A 148 -0.47 2.20 -6.92
CA LEU A 148 0.79 1.54 -6.54
C LEU A 148 1.03 0.23 -7.29
N TYR A 149 0.00 -0.59 -7.48
CA TYR A 149 0.13 -1.84 -8.21
C TYR A 149 0.35 -1.60 -9.71
N LEU A 150 -0.43 -0.70 -10.29
CA LEU A 150 -0.36 -0.36 -11.71
C LEU A 150 0.99 0.26 -12.07
N ILE A 151 1.43 1.27 -11.31
CA ILE A 151 2.65 2.01 -11.63
C ILE A 151 3.91 1.14 -11.50
N ARG A 152 3.94 0.22 -10.53
CA ARG A 152 5.05 -0.73 -10.40
C ARG A 152 5.23 -1.60 -11.63
N GLU A 153 4.15 -2.17 -12.14
CA GLU A 153 4.19 -3.00 -13.35
C GLU A 153 4.74 -2.21 -14.54
N ARG A 154 4.29 -0.97 -14.70
CA ARG A 154 4.72 -0.11 -15.81
C ARG A 154 6.18 0.35 -15.69
N LEU A 155 6.68 0.55 -14.47
CA LEU A 155 8.09 0.87 -14.21
C LEU A 155 9.05 -0.32 -14.49
N GLU A 156 8.56 -1.56 -14.43
CA GLU A 156 9.35 -2.74 -14.82
C GLU A 156 9.43 -2.94 -16.34
N ASP A 157 8.55 -2.33 -17.13
CA ASP A 157 8.57 -2.37 -18.59
C ASP A 157 9.41 -1.21 -19.16
N PRO A 158 10.60 -1.46 -19.73
CA PRO A 158 11.46 -0.40 -20.27
C PRO A 158 10.77 0.52 -21.28
N ALA A 159 9.79 0.00 -22.05
CA ALA A 159 9.07 0.78 -23.04
C ALA A 159 8.06 1.77 -22.40
N GLN A 160 7.67 1.54 -21.15
CA GLN A 160 6.69 2.36 -20.44
C GLN A 160 7.30 3.23 -19.34
N GLN A 161 8.58 3.06 -19.00
CA GLN A 161 9.20 3.70 -17.83
C GLN A 161 9.05 5.22 -17.79
N GLU A 162 9.34 5.92 -18.91
CA GLU A 162 9.25 7.38 -18.92
C GLU A 162 7.81 7.85 -18.68
N ALA A 163 6.84 7.26 -19.38
CA ALA A 163 5.43 7.58 -19.17
C ALA A 163 4.96 7.22 -17.75
N ALA A 164 5.51 6.15 -17.16
CA ALA A 164 5.21 5.75 -15.79
C ALA A 164 5.75 6.77 -14.76
N PHE A 165 6.94 7.33 -14.98
CA PHE A 165 7.44 8.42 -14.12
C PHE A 165 6.59 9.68 -14.23
N GLU A 166 6.17 10.08 -15.44
CA GLU A 166 5.25 11.21 -15.64
C GLU A 166 3.91 10.99 -14.95
N GLU A 167 3.36 9.77 -15.04
CA GLU A 167 2.11 9.40 -14.36
C GLU A 167 2.27 9.41 -12.84
N LEU A 168 3.43 8.98 -12.32
CA LEU A 168 3.74 9.01 -10.89
C LEU A 168 3.78 10.44 -10.34
N GLU A 169 4.50 11.34 -11.01
CA GLU A 169 4.56 12.77 -10.63
C GLU A 169 3.19 13.43 -10.73
N THR A 170 2.42 13.11 -11.77
CA THR A 170 1.06 13.61 -11.96
C THR A 170 0.14 13.14 -10.84
N PHE A 171 0.21 11.86 -10.49
CA PHE A 171 -0.59 11.32 -9.38
C PHE A 171 -0.27 12.02 -8.06
N LEU A 172 1.02 12.20 -7.74
CA LEU A 172 1.44 12.89 -6.50
C LEU A 172 0.96 14.35 -6.45
N ARG A 173 1.05 15.06 -7.58
CA ARG A 173 0.64 16.47 -7.68
C ARG A 173 -0.88 16.64 -7.58
N ASP A 174 -1.64 15.77 -8.25
CA ASP A 174 -3.07 15.94 -8.46
C ASP A 174 -3.92 15.14 -7.45
N PHE A 175 -3.28 14.47 -6.48
CA PHE A 175 -3.99 13.66 -5.48
C PHE A 175 -4.88 14.52 -4.59
N SER A 176 -6.18 14.24 -4.60
CA SER A 176 -7.22 15.03 -3.91
C SER A 176 -7.64 14.49 -2.54
N GLY A 177 -7.00 13.40 -2.07
CA GLY A 177 -7.31 12.75 -0.80
C GLY A 177 -6.48 13.26 0.37
N ASP A 178 -6.53 12.52 1.49
CA ASP A 178 -5.68 12.82 2.65
C ASP A 178 -4.19 12.63 2.29
N PRO A 179 -3.35 13.68 2.41
CA PRO A 179 -1.91 13.57 2.14
C PRO A 179 -1.22 12.43 2.90
N LYS A 180 -1.73 12.03 4.06
CA LYS A 180 -1.23 10.87 4.83
C LYS A 180 -1.30 9.55 4.08
N LEU A 181 -1.99 9.49 2.96
CA LEU A 181 -2.01 8.32 2.08
C LEU A 181 -0.83 8.30 1.09
N LEU A 182 -0.10 9.41 0.90
CA LEU A 182 0.96 9.53 -0.09
C LEU A 182 2.34 8.95 0.28
N PRO A 183 2.75 8.83 1.57
CA PRO A 183 4.10 8.38 1.90
C PRO A 183 4.52 7.07 1.22
N PRO A 184 3.66 6.04 1.01
CA PRO A 184 4.04 4.85 0.26
C PRO A 184 4.38 5.11 -1.22
N ILE A 185 3.74 6.13 -1.85
CA ILE A 185 4.04 6.54 -3.23
C ILE A 185 5.39 7.24 -3.27
N HIS A 186 5.66 8.15 -2.32
CA HIS A 186 6.97 8.81 -2.22
C HIS A 186 8.11 7.81 -1.99
N LEU A 187 7.91 6.75 -1.17
CA LEU A 187 8.90 5.69 -0.99
C LEU A 187 9.15 4.89 -2.27
N LEU A 188 8.11 4.61 -3.03
CA LEU A 188 8.24 3.99 -4.34
C LEU A 188 9.03 4.90 -5.29
N ALA A 189 8.67 6.18 -5.37
CA ALA A 189 9.36 7.15 -6.19
C ALA A 189 10.85 7.26 -5.83
N GLU A 190 11.17 7.43 -4.54
CA GLU A 190 12.57 7.45 -4.07
C GLU A 190 13.34 6.24 -4.57
N TYR A 191 12.81 5.04 -4.36
CA TYR A 191 13.46 3.80 -4.76
C TYR A 191 13.67 3.71 -6.28
N GLU A 192 12.65 4.02 -7.08
CA GLU A 192 12.70 3.87 -8.53
C GLU A 192 13.55 4.94 -9.23
N TYR A 193 13.56 6.19 -8.72
CA TYR A 193 14.47 7.22 -9.23
C TYR A 193 15.95 6.84 -9.00
N ILE A 194 16.27 6.20 -7.86
CA ILE A 194 17.63 5.67 -7.63
C ILE A 194 17.91 4.51 -8.57
N ARG A 195 17.01 3.52 -8.62
CA ARG A 195 17.24 2.25 -9.34
C ARG A 195 17.31 2.42 -10.84
N LEU A 196 16.40 3.17 -11.42
CA LEU A 196 16.23 3.27 -12.87
C LEU A 196 16.94 4.47 -13.48
N LYS A 197 17.03 5.60 -12.76
CA LYS A 197 17.56 6.86 -13.31
C LYS A 197 18.86 7.32 -12.67
N ASN A 198 19.29 6.72 -11.56
CA ASN A 198 20.40 7.23 -10.71
C ASN A 198 20.21 8.70 -10.32
N ASP A 199 18.96 9.17 -10.28
CA ASP A 199 18.61 10.55 -9.92
C ASP A 199 18.42 10.68 -8.40
N TYR A 200 19.53 10.85 -7.71
CA TYR A 200 19.55 10.98 -6.26
C TYR A 200 18.91 12.27 -5.75
N LYS A 201 18.87 13.34 -6.56
CA LYS A 201 18.24 14.61 -6.15
C LYS A 201 16.72 14.48 -6.09
N THR A 202 16.13 13.96 -7.16
CA THR A 202 14.68 13.69 -7.20
C THR A 202 14.28 12.65 -6.15
N ALA A 203 15.07 11.60 -5.99
CA ALA A 203 14.85 10.59 -4.95
C ALA A 203 14.86 11.20 -3.52
N ALA A 204 15.82 12.08 -3.22
CA ALA A 204 15.89 12.76 -1.93
C ALA A 204 14.69 13.68 -1.70
N ARG A 205 14.22 14.39 -2.74
CA ARG A 205 13.00 15.20 -2.67
C ARG A 205 11.80 14.35 -2.27
N HIS A 206 11.56 13.22 -2.94
CA HIS A 206 10.45 12.34 -2.59
C HIS A 206 10.57 11.76 -1.19
N LEU A 207 11.76 11.32 -0.79
CA LEU A 207 11.96 10.80 0.56
C LEU A 207 11.71 11.88 1.61
N GLN A 208 12.11 13.13 1.35
CA GLN A 208 11.85 14.27 2.21
C GLN A 208 10.34 14.57 2.32
N GLU A 209 9.64 14.67 1.20
CA GLU A 209 8.18 14.91 1.16
C GLU A 209 7.42 13.83 1.92
N GLY A 210 7.74 12.54 1.68
CA GLY A 210 7.14 11.43 2.41
C GLY A 210 7.45 11.46 3.92
N TYR A 211 8.68 11.86 4.31
CA TYR A 211 9.08 12.01 5.70
C TYR A 211 8.35 13.16 6.40
N GLU A 212 8.20 14.30 5.74
CA GLU A 212 7.49 15.47 6.27
C GLU A 212 5.99 15.19 6.48
N ILE A 213 5.35 14.42 5.61
CA ILE A 213 3.99 13.92 5.81
C ILE A 213 3.94 12.95 7.00
N GLY A 214 4.94 12.08 7.12
CA GLY A 214 5.08 11.05 8.14
C GLY A 214 4.69 9.65 7.66
N PHE A 215 5.61 8.70 7.83
CA PHE A 215 5.33 7.30 7.54
C PHE A 215 4.51 6.67 8.68
N ALA A 216 3.54 5.83 8.32
CA ALA A 216 2.69 5.14 9.29
C ALA A 216 3.49 4.20 10.22
N ASN A 217 4.60 3.65 9.72
CA ASN A 217 5.48 2.77 10.48
C ASN A 217 6.62 3.58 11.12
N PRO A 218 6.75 3.62 12.47
CA PRO A 218 7.84 4.33 13.14
C PRO A 218 9.25 3.92 12.70
N SER A 219 9.45 2.66 12.30
CA SER A 219 10.75 2.20 11.78
C SER A 219 11.07 2.81 10.40
N GLU A 220 10.06 3.11 9.60
CA GLU A 220 10.23 3.82 8.32
C GLU A 220 10.60 5.27 8.53
N ASN A 221 10.00 5.98 9.51
CA ASN A 221 10.40 7.34 9.87
C ASN A 221 11.88 7.38 10.27
N ARG A 222 12.33 6.45 11.13
CA ARG A 222 13.70 6.37 11.54
C ARG A 222 14.66 6.07 10.37
N SER A 223 14.37 5.04 9.60
CA SER A 223 15.22 4.65 8.46
C SER A 223 15.20 5.67 7.34
N GLY A 224 14.05 6.30 7.10
CA GLY A 224 13.88 7.37 6.11
C GLY A 224 14.73 8.57 6.42
N LEU A 225 14.72 9.03 7.67
CA LEU A 225 15.54 10.18 8.10
C LEU A 225 17.05 9.90 7.94
N PHE A 226 17.51 8.69 8.32
CA PHE A 226 18.92 8.32 8.12
C PHE A 226 19.27 8.23 6.63
N ARG A 227 18.41 7.62 5.80
CA ARG A 227 18.61 7.53 4.35
C ARG A 227 18.68 8.90 3.72
N LEU A 228 17.81 9.83 4.14
CA LEU A 228 17.80 11.21 3.64
C LEU A 228 19.13 11.91 3.92
N ALA A 229 19.63 11.83 5.16
CA ALA A 229 20.95 12.35 5.52
C ALA A 229 22.07 11.72 4.67
N PHE A 230 22.01 10.39 4.47
CA PHE A 230 22.99 9.66 3.66
C PHE A 230 22.97 10.06 2.19
N LEU A 231 21.79 10.23 1.59
CA LEU A 231 21.66 10.69 0.20
C LEU A 231 22.30 12.06 0.02
N TYR A 232 21.99 13.02 0.88
CA TYR A 232 22.62 14.34 0.83
C TYR A 232 24.12 14.31 1.03
N HIS A 233 24.62 13.46 1.98
CA HIS A 233 26.06 13.34 2.25
C HIS A 233 26.82 12.65 1.11
N LYS A 234 26.45 11.41 0.78
CA LYS A 234 27.29 10.51 -0.03
C LYS A 234 26.94 10.52 -1.53
N LYS A 235 25.75 10.98 -1.90
CA LYS A 235 25.26 10.91 -3.27
C LYS A 235 25.11 12.27 -3.94
N ILE A 236 24.62 13.27 -3.20
CA ILE A 236 24.36 14.60 -3.73
C ILE A 236 25.51 15.58 -3.39
N GLY A 237 26.15 15.39 -2.25
CA GLY A 237 27.23 16.26 -1.77
C GLY A 237 26.74 17.56 -1.13
N ASP A 238 25.46 17.63 -0.73
CA ASP A 238 24.88 18.77 -0.01
C ASP A 238 25.19 18.67 1.48
N LYS A 239 26.35 19.22 1.89
CA LYS A 239 26.82 19.19 3.27
C LYS A 239 25.83 19.84 4.25
N PRO A 240 25.27 21.04 4.01
CA PRO A 240 24.31 21.66 4.92
C PRO A 240 23.11 20.77 5.24
N LEU A 241 22.49 20.19 4.21
CA LEU A 241 21.34 19.31 4.39
C LEU A 241 21.72 17.98 5.04
N ALA A 242 22.86 17.40 4.69
CA ALA A 242 23.36 16.20 5.34
C ALA A 242 23.55 16.41 6.86
N VAL A 243 24.19 17.51 7.26
CA VAL A 243 24.40 17.87 8.65
C VAL A 243 23.07 18.06 9.39
N LYS A 244 22.14 18.81 8.78
CA LYS A 244 20.79 19.01 9.33
C LYS A 244 20.12 17.68 9.69
N TYR A 245 20.07 16.76 8.73
CA TYR A 245 19.32 15.50 8.91
C TYR A 245 20.05 14.50 9.81
N TYR A 246 21.39 14.46 9.83
CA TYR A 246 22.12 13.65 10.82
C TYR A 246 21.94 14.16 12.25
N LYS A 247 21.95 15.49 12.48
CA LYS A 247 21.68 16.08 13.80
C LYS A 247 20.27 15.74 14.27
N GLU A 248 19.27 15.93 13.38
CA GLU A 248 17.89 15.56 13.67
C GLU A 248 17.74 14.05 13.95
N TYR A 249 18.47 13.20 13.22
CA TYR A 249 18.47 11.76 13.46
C TYR A 249 19.00 11.40 14.85
N LEU A 250 20.11 11.99 15.27
CA LEU A 250 20.71 11.73 16.58
C LEU A 250 19.84 12.28 17.72
N GLU A 251 19.18 13.41 17.53
CA GLU A 251 18.23 13.96 18.48
C GLU A 251 17.04 13.05 18.72
N ARG A 252 16.44 12.55 17.62
CA ARG A 252 15.23 11.71 17.69
C ARG A 252 15.51 10.25 18.04
N TYR A 253 16.70 9.73 17.65
CA TYR A 253 17.02 8.30 17.73
C TYR A 253 18.42 8.03 18.29
N PRO A 254 18.79 8.61 19.46
CA PRO A 254 20.16 8.54 20.01
C PRO A 254 20.63 7.11 20.32
N TYR A 255 19.70 6.19 20.58
CA TYR A 255 20.00 4.79 20.92
C TYR A 255 19.77 3.82 19.76
N SER A 256 19.61 4.31 18.54
CA SER A 256 19.44 3.44 17.37
C SER A 256 20.76 2.78 16.96
N GLY A 257 20.68 1.63 16.29
CA GLY A 257 21.87 0.96 15.76
C GLY A 257 22.69 1.79 14.75
N GLN A 258 22.09 2.84 14.18
CA GLN A 258 22.75 3.74 13.22
C GLN A 258 23.27 5.04 13.85
N ALA A 259 23.03 5.29 15.15
CA ALA A 259 23.44 6.53 15.80
C ALA A 259 24.97 6.74 15.77
N ALA A 260 25.74 5.71 16.06
CA ALA A 260 27.21 5.78 15.98
C ALA A 260 27.71 6.06 14.55
N VAL A 261 27.01 5.56 13.53
CA VAL A 261 27.35 5.84 12.13
C VAL A 261 27.01 7.28 11.77
N ALA A 262 25.86 7.78 12.21
CA ALA A 262 25.46 9.17 12.00
C ALA A 262 26.45 10.14 12.67
N GLN A 263 26.88 9.84 13.90
CA GLN A 263 27.89 10.63 14.61
C GLN A 263 29.22 10.69 13.83
N ARG A 264 29.74 9.54 13.39
CA ARG A 264 30.95 9.48 12.56
C ARG A 264 30.83 10.30 11.28
N PHE A 265 29.67 10.24 10.61
CA PHE A 265 29.43 11.02 9.38
C PHE A 265 29.39 12.52 9.65
N LEU A 266 28.90 12.97 10.81
CA LEU A 266 29.00 14.37 11.22
C LEU A 266 30.45 14.78 11.44
N GLU A 267 31.29 13.90 12.03
CA GLU A 267 32.73 14.14 12.20
C GLU A 267 33.43 14.26 10.83
N GLU A 268 33.14 13.38 9.88
CA GLU A 268 33.63 13.47 8.50
C GLU A 268 33.23 14.80 7.82
N LEU A 269 32.09 15.35 8.17
CA LEU A 269 31.61 16.63 7.67
C LEU A 269 32.17 17.83 8.45
N GLY A 270 33.00 17.59 9.47
CA GLY A 270 33.63 18.66 10.31
C GLY A 270 32.64 19.25 11.32
N GLU A 271 31.60 18.54 11.69
CA GLU A 271 30.55 18.95 12.63
C GLU A 271 30.54 18.06 13.90
N GLY A 272 31.54 17.24 14.10
CA GLY A 272 31.73 16.47 15.33
C GLY A 272 32.02 17.42 16.49
N GLY A 273 31.01 17.59 17.38
CA GLY A 273 31.22 18.31 18.61
C GLY A 273 32.23 17.56 19.52
N LYS A 274 33.10 18.33 20.16
CA LYS A 274 34.00 17.85 21.25
C LYS A 274 33.17 17.42 22.44
#